data_afa71f9966a8c91f10c08bf852b15c24
#
_entry.id   afa71f9966a8c91f10c08bf852b15c24
#
_cell.length_a   1.000
_cell.length_b   1.000
_cell.length_c   1.000
_cell.angle_alpha   90.00
_cell.angle_beta   90.00
_cell.angle_gamma   90.00
#
_symmetry.space_group_name_H-M   'P 1'
#
loop_
_entity.id
_entity.type
_entity.pdbx_description
1 polymer ?
#
loop_
_entity_poly.entity_id
_entity_poly.type
_entity_poly.pdbx_seq_one_letter_code
_entity_poly.pdbx_strand_id
1 'polypeptide(L)'
;MYCTRAVSDAVTWVGGNDRRLSLFENLFPIPRGVTYNSYLILDEKTALIDTVDASISRQFLENIMHTLAGRHLDYLVVNHMEPDHCANIEELLLRFPELKVVGNAKTFTLMRQFYDFDLEGRIITVVENDTLSLGAHVSTNKL
;
A
#
# COMPACT_ATOMS: atom_id res chain seq x y z
N MET A 1 17.79 1.27 -6.31
CA MET A 1 17.75 -0.15 -6.76
C MET A 1 16.45 -0.78 -6.30
N TYR A 2 15.74 -1.40 -7.20
CA TYR A 2 14.51 -2.11 -6.85
C TYR A 2 14.81 -3.53 -6.35
N CYS A 3 13.87 -4.09 -5.59
CA CYS A 3 13.95 -5.44 -5.06
C CYS A 3 12.53 -6.02 -4.98
N THR A 4 12.12 -6.75 -6.01
CA THR A 4 10.76 -7.29 -6.12
C THR A 4 10.78 -8.79 -6.30
N ARG A 5 9.62 -9.44 -6.05
CA ARG A 5 9.46 -10.87 -6.24
C ARG A 5 8.10 -11.16 -6.87
N ALA A 6 8.10 -11.83 -8.00
CA ALA A 6 6.86 -12.28 -8.63
C ALA A 6 6.21 -13.38 -7.77
N VAL A 7 4.92 -13.20 -7.45
CA VAL A 7 4.13 -14.20 -6.73
C VAL A 7 3.30 -15.02 -7.72
N SER A 8 2.79 -14.36 -8.76
CA SER A 8 2.09 -14.98 -9.87
C SER A 8 2.28 -14.10 -11.10
N ASP A 9 1.64 -14.44 -12.22
CA ASP A 9 1.75 -13.64 -13.46
C ASP A 9 1.30 -12.19 -13.26
N ALA A 10 0.31 -11.96 -12.40
CA ALA A 10 -0.26 -10.64 -12.18
C ALA A 10 0.17 -9.99 -10.85
N VAL A 11 0.68 -10.75 -9.89
CA VAL A 11 0.96 -10.28 -8.54
C VAL A 11 2.45 -10.26 -8.25
N THR A 12 2.96 -9.09 -7.84
CA THR A 12 4.37 -8.92 -7.47
C THR A 12 4.47 -8.40 -6.04
N TRP A 13 5.33 -9.03 -5.23
CA TRP A 13 5.69 -8.52 -3.91
C TRP A 13 6.62 -7.32 -4.09
N VAL A 14 6.25 -6.20 -3.51
CA VAL A 14 6.99 -4.94 -3.61
C VAL A 14 7.37 -4.36 -2.25
N GLY A 15 7.18 -5.13 -1.20
CA GLY A 15 7.52 -4.72 0.17
C GLY A 15 9.02 -4.71 0.43
N GLY A 16 9.40 -4.88 1.67
CA GLY A 16 10.83 -4.89 2.03
C GLY A 16 11.07 -5.35 3.45
N ASN A 17 12.33 -5.48 3.78
CA ASN A 17 12.80 -5.83 5.10
C ASN A 17 13.57 -4.66 5.68
N ASP A 18 13.33 -4.34 6.94
CA ASP A 18 14.15 -3.37 7.66
C ASP A 18 14.88 -4.08 8.79
N ARG A 19 16.13 -4.41 8.54
CA ARG A 19 16.99 -5.08 9.52
C ARG A 19 17.65 -4.12 10.48
N ARG A 20 17.47 -2.82 10.29
CA ARG A 20 18.03 -1.79 11.16
C ARG A 20 17.14 -1.54 12.38
N LEU A 21 15.84 -1.92 12.29
CA LEU A 21 14.93 -1.81 13.41
C LEU A 21 15.25 -2.89 14.42
N SER A 22 15.76 -2.49 15.58
CA SER A 22 16.01 -3.41 16.70
C SER A 22 14.80 -3.56 17.63
N LEU A 23 13.84 -2.62 17.54
CA LEU A 23 12.62 -2.61 18.33
C LEU A 23 11.43 -2.30 17.43
N PHE A 24 10.36 -3.09 17.52
CA PHE A 24 9.11 -2.81 16.84
C PHE A 24 8.33 -1.75 17.63
N GLU A 25 8.14 -0.58 17.01
CA GLU A 25 7.48 0.57 17.65
C GLU A 25 8.08 0.93 19.01
N ASN A 26 9.39 0.66 19.20
CA ASN A 26 10.12 0.86 20.46
C ASN A 26 9.56 0.07 21.65
N LEU A 27 8.79 -0.97 21.39
CA LEU A 27 8.18 -1.79 22.45
C LEU A 27 8.79 -3.17 22.57
N PHE A 28 9.11 -3.82 21.44
CA PHE A 28 9.57 -5.21 21.42
C PHE A 28 10.89 -5.33 20.65
N PRO A 29 11.87 -6.09 21.19
CA PRO A 29 13.10 -6.36 20.45
C PRO A 29 12.83 -7.28 19.26
N ILE A 30 13.43 -6.96 18.10
CA ILE A 30 13.31 -7.74 16.89
C ILE A 30 14.70 -8.11 16.39
N PRO A 31 15.18 -9.33 16.67
CA PRO A 31 16.57 -9.72 16.35
C PRO A 31 16.91 -9.69 14.86
N ARG A 32 15.92 -9.88 13.97
CA ARG A 32 16.13 -9.96 12.52
C ARG A 32 15.49 -8.81 11.75
N GLY A 33 15.02 -7.77 12.45
CA GLY A 33 14.33 -6.66 11.83
C GLY A 33 12.87 -6.97 11.52
N VAL A 34 12.26 -6.15 10.67
CA VAL A 34 10.83 -6.22 10.31
C VAL A 34 10.67 -6.44 8.82
N THR A 35 9.75 -7.33 8.44
CA THR A 35 9.34 -7.52 7.06
C THR A 35 8.01 -6.83 6.84
N TYR A 36 7.96 -5.98 5.82
CA TYR A 36 6.73 -5.30 5.40
C TYR A 36 6.24 -5.92 4.11
N ASN A 37 4.99 -6.37 4.09
CA ASN A 37 4.40 -7.01 2.93
C ASN A 37 3.47 -6.05 2.22
N SER A 38 3.76 -5.81 0.96
CA SER A 38 2.92 -5.05 0.04
C SER A 38 2.98 -5.74 -1.32
N TYR A 39 1.84 -5.77 -1.99
CA TYR A 39 1.71 -6.48 -3.26
C TYR A 39 1.12 -5.56 -4.32
N LEU A 40 1.67 -5.62 -5.52
CA LEU A 40 1.15 -4.90 -6.67
C LEU A 40 0.51 -5.88 -7.64
N ILE A 41 -0.74 -5.64 -7.99
CA ILE A 41 -1.51 -6.44 -8.93
C ILE A 41 -1.60 -5.70 -10.24
N LEU A 42 -1.13 -6.30 -11.31
CA LEU A 42 -1.18 -5.76 -12.68
C LEU A 42 -2.23 -6.51 -13.48
N ASP A 43 -3.33 -5.84 -13.74
CA ASP A 43 -4.43 -6.34 -14.56
C ASP A 43 -4.86 -5.21 -15.49
N GLU A 44 -6.07 -5.20 -16.01
CA GLU A 44 -6.60 -4.05 -16.78
C GLU A 44 -6.50 -2.78 -15.93
N LYS A 45 -6.82 -2.90 -14.65
CA LYS A 45 -6.55 -1.88 -13.65
C LYS A 45 -5.49 -2.40 -12.68
N THR A 46 -4.70 -1.49 -12.12
CA THR A 46 -3.63 -1.82 -11.19
C THR A 46 -4.04 -1.52 -9.76
N ALA A 47 -3.64 -2.38 -8.83
CA ALA A 47 -3.94 -2.20 -7.41
C ALA A 47 -2.72 -2.50 -6.56
N LEU A 48 -2.42 -1.61 -5.63
CA LEU A 48 -1.39 -1.81 -4.61
C LEU A 48 -2.09 -2.19 -3.31
N ILE A 49 -1.67 -3.29 -2.70
CA ILE A 49 -2.23 -3.78 -1.45
C ILE A 49 -1.30 -3.42 -0.31
N ASP A 50 -1.76 -2.53 0.55
CA ASP A 50 -1.04 -1.98 1.70
C ASP A 50 0.25 -1.23 1.34
N THR A 51 0.78 -0.52 2.32
CA THR A 51 2.04 0.21 2.22
C THR A 51 3.01 -0.34 3.26
N VAL A 52 4.17 0.32 3.36
CA VAL A 52 5.24 -0.07 4.26
C VAL A 52 5.59 1.09 5.19
N ASP A 53 6.42 0.82 6.19
CA ASP A 53 6.93 1.84 7.08
C ASP A 53 7.76 2.88 6.32
N ALA A 54 7.75 4.11 6.80
CA ALA A 54 8.48 5.23 6.19
C ALA A 54 9.99 4.98 6.10
N SER A 55 10.54 4.12 6.97
CA SER A 55 11.96 3.81 6.98
C SER A 55 12.46 3.16 5.69
N ILE A 56 11.57 2.52 4.93
CA ILE A 56 11.92 1.88 3.65
C ILE A 56 11.16 2.49 2.46
N SER A 57 10.67 3.73 2.61
CA SER A 57 9.88 4.42 1.58
C SER A 57 10.56 4.46 0.22
N ARG A 58 11.85 4.78 0.19
CA ARG A 58 12.60 4.91 -1.06
C ARG A 58 12.62 3.59 -1.84
N GLN A 59 12.96 2.50 -1.16
CA GLN A 59 13.01 1.18 -1.75
C GLN A 59 11.62 0.75 -2.23
N PHE A 60 10.59 1.02 -1.43
CA PHE A 60 9.21 0.72 -1.75
C PHE A 60 8.75 1.45 -3.01
N LEU A 61 9.01 2.75 -3.11
CA LEU A 61 8.64 3.54 -4.29
C LEU A 61 9.39 3.08 -5.53
N GLU A 62 10.68 2.76 -5.41
CA GLU A 62 11.45 2.21 -6.53
C GLU A 62 10.86 0.88 -7.03
N ASN A 63 10.45 0.01 -6.09
CA ASN A 63 9.81 -1.27 -6.42
C ASN A 63 8.51 -1.06 -7.20
N ILE A 64 7.67 -0.14 -6.75
CA ILE A 64 6.39 0.18 -7.40
C ILE A 64 6.63 0.74 -8.80
N MET A 65 7.50 1.73 -8.93
CA MET A 65 7.78 2.37 -10.22
C MET A 65 8.35 1.39 -11.22
N HIS A 66 9.26 0.51 -10.77
CA HIS A 66 9.84 -0.52 -11.63
C HIS A 66 8.75 -1.49 -12.13
N THR A 67 7.90 -1.98 -11.22
CA THR A 67 6.89 -2.98 -11.55
C THR A 67 5.79 -2.41 -12.44
N LEU A 68 5.38 -1.16 -12.20
CA LEU A 68 4.39 -0.48 -13.06
C LEU A 68 4.89 -0.24 -14.48
N ALA A 69 6.20 -0.03 -14.64
CA ALA A 69 6.81 0.20 -15.95
C ALA A 69 6.10 1.29 -16.77
N GLY A 70 5.75 2.40 -16.13
CA GLY A 70 5.09 3.53 -16.76
C GLY A 70 3.56 3.49 -16.76
N ARG A 71 2.95 2.43 -16.22
CA ARG A 71 1.50 2.35 -16.08
C ARG A 71 1.02 3.24 -14.92
N HIS A 72 -0.24 3.62 -14.97
CA HIS A 72 -0.89 4.32 -13.87
C HIS A 72 -1.15 3.37 -12.71
N LEU A 73 -1.24 3.92 -11.50
CA LEU A 73 -1.71 3.18 -10.34
C LEU A 73 -3.16 3.60 -10.09
N ASP A 74 -4.08 2.64 -10.20
CA ASP A 74 -5.51 2.93 -10.11
C ASP A 74 -6.03 2.88 -8.68
N TYR A 75 -5.61 1.90 -7.89
CA TYR A 75 -6.12 1.69 -6.54
C TYR A 75 -4.99 1.42 -5.54
N LEU A 76 -5.18 1.95 -4.34
CA LEU A 76 -4.42 1.58 -3.15
C LEU A 76 -5.40 1.00 -2.14
N VAL A 77 -5.28 -0.29 -1.85
CA VAL A 77 -6.14 -0.97 -0.87
C VAL A 77 -5.44 -0.95 0.48
N VAL A 78 -6.05 -0.33 1.47
CA VAL A 78 -5.50 -0.21 2.82
C VAL A 78 -6.23 -1.17 3.75
N ASN A 79 -5.56 -2.27 4.13
CA ASN A 79 -6.10 -3.23 5.09
C ASN A 79 -5.77 -2.83 6.52
N HIS A 80 -4.58 -2.26 6.73
CA HIS A 80 -4.12 -1.82 8.05
C HIS A 80 -3.70 -0.38 7.98
N MET A 81 -4.25 0.43 8.89
CA MET A 81 -3.88 1.83 9.00
C MET A 81 -3.01 2.02 10.23
N GLU A 82 -1.72 2.19 10.00
CA GLU A 82 -0.74 2.49 11.05
C GLU A 82 -0.07 3.84 10.75
N PRO A 83 0.22 4.65 11.76
CA PRO A 83 0.82 5.98 11.54
C PRO A 83 2.11 5.95 10.72
N ASP A 84 2.91 4.91 10.92
CA ASP A 84 4.20 4.76 10.25
C ASP A 84 4.07 4.56 8.73
N HIS A 85 2.92 4.11 8.27
CA HIS A 85 2.67 3.86 6.85
C HIS A 85 2.10 5.08 6.12
N CYS A 86 1.70 6.08 6.87
CA CYS A 86 0.96 7.22 6.35
C CYS A 86 1.74 8.07 5.34
N ALA A 87 3.02 8.28 5.57
CA ALA A 87 3.85 9.08 4.67
C ALA A 87 3.85 8.52 3.24
N ASN A 88 3.81 7.21 3.10
CA ASN A 88 3.77 6.56 1.79
C ASN A 88 2.43 6.74 1.09
N ILE A 89 1.33 6.78 1.83
CA ILE A 89 0.00 7.03 1.26
C ILE A 89 -0.05 8.43 0.63
N GLU A 90 0.42 9.43 1.36
CA GLU A 90 0.47 10.81 0.85
C GLU A 90 1.35 10.91 -0.39
N GLU A 91 2.53 10.33 -0.35
CA GLU A 91 3.45 10.34 -1.48
C GLU A 91 2.84 9.70 -2.73
N LEU A 92 2.15 8.57 -2.56
CA LEU A 92 1.48 7.89 -3.67
C LEU A 92 0.35 8.73 -4.24
N LEU A 93 -0.44 9.39 -3.41
CA LEU A 93 -1.52 10.26 -3.86
C LEU A 93 -0.98 11.46 -4.65
N LEU A 94 0.19 11.97 -4.28
CA LEU A 94 0.84 13.06 -5.00
C LEU A 94 1.42 12.59 -6.35
N ARG A 95 2.01 11.40 -6.39
CA ARG A 95 2.62 10.86 -7.61
C ARG A 95 1.60 10.38 -8.64
N PHE A 96 0.45 9.89 -8.18
CA PHE A 96 -0.58 9.31 -9.03
C PHE A 96 -1.89 10.07 -8.86
N PRO A 97 -2.13 11.11 -9.68
CA PRO A 97 -3.31 11.98 -9.51
C PRO A 97 -4.66 11.27 -9.64
N GLU A 98 -4.70 10.14 -10.32
CA GLU A 98 -5.93 9.35 -10.52
C GLU A 98 -6.11 8.24 -9.49
N LEU A 99 -5.14 8.05 -8.59
CA LEU A 99 -5.17 7.01 -7.58
C LEU A 99 -6.36 7.18 -6.63
N LYS A 100 -7.09 6.09 -6.40
CA LYS A 100 -8.16 6.02 -5.39
C LYS A 100 -7.72 5.12 -4.25
N VAL A 101 -7.94 5.58 -3.03
CA VAL A 101 -7.66 4.78 -1.83
C VAL A 101 -8.91 3.99 -1.47
N VAL A 102 -8.77 2.68 -1.33
CA VAL A 102 -9.86 1.77 -1.00
C VAL A 102 -9.68 1.29 0.44
N GLY A 103 -10.69 1.48 1.27
CA GLY A 103 -10.63 1.08 2.66
C GLY A 103 -12.01 1.15 3.31
N ASN A 104 -12.07 0.76 4.59
CA ASN A 104 -13.33 0.89 5.34
C ASN A 104 -13.44 2.28 5.97
N ALA A 105 -14.63 2.57 6.52
CA ALA A 105 -14.91 3.89 7.11
C ALA A 105 -13.94 4.22 8.26
N LYS A 106 -13.58 3.22 9.07
CA LYS A 106 -12.64 3.38 10.19
C LYS A 106 -11.25 3.78 9.68
N THR A 107 -10.79 3.17 8.60
CA THR A 107 -9.51 3.51 7.97
C THR A 107 -9.45 4.98 7.60
N PHE A 108 -10.50 5.50 6.95
CA PHE A 108 -10.53 6.90 6.54
C PHE A 108 -10.66 7.85 7.71
N THR A 109 -11.37 7.47 8.77
CA THR A 109 -11.42 8.24 10.00
C THR A 109 -10.04 8.39 10.62
N LEU A 110 -9.27 7.29 10.68
CA LEU A 110 -7.90 7.32 11.17
C LEU A 110 -6.99 8.15 10.29
N MET A 111 -7.09 8.01 8.98
CA MET A 111 -6.30 8.81 8.04
C MET A 111 -6.50 10.30 8.24
N ARG A 112 -7.73 10.75 8.45
CA ARG A 112 -8.03 12.17 8.68
C ARG A 112 -7.45 12.70 9.97
N GLN A 113 -7.16 11.83 10.94
CA GLN A 113 -6.51 12.23 12.19
C GLN A 113 -5.00 12.47 12.03
N PHE A 114 -4.38 11.77 11.06
CA PHE A 114 -2.93 11.84 10.85
C PHE A 114 -2.54 12.74 9.69
N TYR A 115 -3.47 13.06 8.81
CA TYR A 115 -3.22 13.85 7.61
C TYR A 115 -4.09 15.06 7.50
N ASP A 116 -3.52 16.07 6.92
CA ASP A 116 -4.15 17.35 6.69
C ASP A 116 -4.39 17.60 5.20
N PHE A 117 -4.42 16.54 4.39
CA PHE A 117 -4.67 16.67 2.95
C PHE A 117 -6.09 16.23 2.59
N ASP A 118 -6.58 16.78 1.48
CA ASP A 118 -7.94 16.53 1.02
C ASP A 118 -8.06 15.18 0.32
N LEU A 119 -8.94 14.33 0.84
CA LEU A 119 -9.24 13.03 0.27
C LEU A 119 -10.51 13.04 -0.60
N GLU A 120 -11.17 14.19 -0.75
CA GLU A 120 -12.41 14.26 -1.52
C GLU A 120 -12.22 13.79 -2.96
N GLY A 121 -13.08 12.88 -3.39
CA GLY A 121 -12.99 12.30 -4.73
C GLY A 121 -11.87 11.28 -4.89
N ARG A 122 -11.11 10.98 -3.83
CA ARG A 122 -9.96 10.11 -3.87
C ARG A 122 -10.13 8.81 -3.07
N ILE A 123 -11.29 8.58 -2.47
CA ILE A 123 -11.55 7.42 -1.62
C ILE A 123 -12.71 6.58 -2.12
N ILE A 124 -12.63 5.27 -1.86
CA ILE A 124 -13.71 4.31 -2.06
C ILE A 124 -13.91 3.57 -0.75
N THR A 125 -15.07 3.76 -0.12
CA THR A 125 -15.37 3.09 1.15
C THR A 125 -16.02 1.75 0.89
N VAL A 126 -15.46 0.70 1.51
CA VAL A 126 -15.94 -0.68 1.37
C VAL A 126 -16.26 -1.28 2.72
N VAL A 127 -17.11 -2.31 2.73
CA VAL A 127 -17.41 -3.13 3.90
C VAL A 127 -16.92 -4.54 3.65
N GLU A 128 -16.97 -5.41 4.68
CA GLU A 128 -16.54 -6.79 4.57
C GLU A 128 -17.27 -7.51 3.43
N ASN A 129 -16.50 -8.27 2.65
CA ASN A 129 -16.95 -9.03 1.47
C ASN A 129 -17.30 -8.18 0.24
N ASP A 130 -17.12 -6.86 0.28
CA ASP A 130 -17.19 -6.07 -0.94
C ASP A 130 -16.06 -6.48 -1.88
N THR A 131 -16.32 -6.41 -3.18
CA THR A 131 -15.36 -6.79 -4.19
C THR A 131 -14.93 -5.60 -5.03
N LEU A 132 -13.68 -5.65 -5.50
CA LEU A 132 -13.12 -4.66 -6.42
C LEU A 132 -12.61 -5.40 -7.65
N SER A 133 -13.24 -5.14 -8.79
CA SER A 133 -12.84 -5.77 -10.05
C SER A 133 -11.68 -5.00 -10.68
N LEU A 134 -10.64 -5.73 -11.09
CA LEU A 134 -9.46 -5.19 -11.76
C LEU A 134 -9.39 -5.61 -13.24
N GLY A 135 -10.42 -6.30 -13.71
CA GLY A 135 -10.47 -6.93 -15.02
C GLY A 135 -10.60 -8.43 -14.84
N ALA A 136 -9.52 -9.19 -15.09
CA ALA A 136 -9.52 -10.64 -14.90
C ALA A 136 -9.46 -11.06 -13.42
N HIS A 137 -8.97 -10.17 -12.54
CA HIS A 137 -8.81 -10.42 -11.11
C HIS A 137 -9.81 -9.62 -10.29
N VAL A 138 -10.22 -10.17 -9.14
CA VAL A 138 -11.13 -9.54 -8.20
C VAL A 138 -10.53 -9.59 -6.81
N SER A 139 -10.48 -8.43 -6.15
CA SER A 139 -10.06 -8.32 -4.76
C SER A 139 -11.30 -8.29 -3.86
N THR A 140 -11.28 -9.05 -2.77
CA THR A 140 -12.38 -9.11 -1.80
C THR A 140 -11.91 -8.54 -0.46
N ASN A 141 -12.71 -7.62 0.10
CA ASN A 141 -12.40 -7.04 1.40
C ASN A 141 -12.66 -8.05 2.52
N LYS A 142 -11.62 -8.37 3.27
CA LYS A 142 -11.70 -9.24 4.46
C LYS A 142 -11.29 -8.45 5.69
N LEU A 143 -12.22 -8.26 6.57
CA LEU A 143 -11.96 -7.59 7.85
C LEU A 143 -11.42 -8.55 8.89
#